data_b574d400ec44878a26340bd52e81ebaa
#
_entry.id   b574d400ec44878a26340bd52e81ebaa
#
_cell.length_a   1.000
_cell.length_b   1.000
_cell.length_c   1.000
_cell.angle_alpha   90.00
_cell.angle_beta   90.00
_cell.angle_gamma   90.00
#
_symmetry.space_group_name_H-M   'P 1'
#
loop_
_entity.id
_entity.type
_entity.pdbx_description
1 polymer ?
#
loop_
_entity_poly.entity_id
_entity_poly.type
_entity_poly.pdbx_seq_one_letter_code
_entity_poly.pdbx_strand_id
1 'polypeptide(L)'
;LAEAPDDAEAIDVVLEGAFPDDTTRELLTAGQRALVDRLLADPLQPELIDRLARIAMALENAPLRQATLGALVAVGEGTPEIDRELEILDERVAHLPEIAIDQAALPELCDPDDVGPVGEVLALAAPCIAEALGPSLSGLGANRKQRVDPRAGLPLRNEVAAWAGALGLGEFDLFVGGADEAGVFGVAAERPTLLVGPRVTMLLSPAHRQLVARELFALRRGVTIL
;
A
#
# COMPACT_ATOMS: atom_id res chain seq x y z
N LEU A 1 18.62 11.94 20.24
CA LEU A 1 17.61 11.85 19.17
C LEU A 1 17.48 13.14 18.35
N ALA A 2 17.53 14.34 18.97
CA ALA A 2 17.47 15.60 18.23
C ALA A 2 18.68 15.83 17.31
N GLU A 3 19.87 15.35 17.70
CA GLU A 3 21.12 15.48 16.94
C GLU A 3 21.39 14.28 16.00
N ALA A 4 20.88 13.10 16.37
CA ALA A 4 21.00 11.87 15.61
C ALA A 4 19.67 11.09 15.72
N PRO A 5 18.69 11.41 14.84
CA PRO A 5 17.36 10.85 14.94
C PRO A 5 17.29 9.34 14.63
N ASP A 6 18.32 8.78 14.04
CA ASP A 6 18.49 7.36 13.74
C ASP A 6 19.34 6.59 14.77
N ASP A 7 19.77 7.26 15.84
CA ASP A 7 20.53 6.62 16.91
C ASP A 7 19.63 5.61 17.66
N ALA A 8 20.01 4.35 17.54
CA ALA A 8 19.29 3.22 18.09
C ALA A 8 19.16 3.29 19.62
N GLU A 9 20.25 3.65 20.33
CA GLU A 9 20.25 3.75 21.78
C GLU A 9 19.37 4.92 22.25
N ALA A 10 19.43 6.05 21.54
CA ALA A 10 18.60 7.20 21.85
C ALA A 10 17.10 6.92 21.60
N ILE A 11 16.76 6.18 20.58
CA ILE A 11 15.38 5.72 20.33
C ILE A 11 14.92 4.81 21.46
N ASP A 12 15.72 3.83 21.84
CA ASP A 12 15.36 2.87 22.89
C ASP A 12 15.15 3.57 24.23
N VAL A 13 16.00 4.53 24.60
CA VAL A 13 15.84 5.35 25.83
C VAL A 13 14.52 6.14 25.81
N VAL A 14 14.16 6.72 24.69
CA VAL A 14 12.90 7.47 24.55
C VAL A 14 11.68 6.55 24.63
N LEU A 15 11.78 5.34 24.08
CA LEU A 15 10.70 4.34 24.10
C LEU A 15 10.50 3.70 25.48
N GLU A 16 11.50 3.73 26.36
CA GLU A 16 11.37 3.27 27.76
C GLU A 16 10.60 4.25 28.65
N GLY A 17 10.37 5.48 28.20
CA GLY A 17 9.52 6.46 28.88
C GLY A 17 8.04 6.03 28.89
N ALA A 18 7.36 6.21 30.02
CA ALA A 18 6.03 5.66 30.26
C ALA A 18 4.92 6.23 29.36
N PHE A 19 5.01 7.50 28.93
CA PHE A 19 4.06 8.13 27.98
C PHE A 19 4.75 9.28 27.26
N PRO A 20 4.71 9.34 25.93
CA PRO A 20 5.32 10.42 25.18
C PRO A 20 4.54 11.72 25.36
N ASP A 21 5.21 12.74 25.91
CA ASP A 21 4.78 14.14 25.82
C ASP A 21 4.94 14.67 24.37
N ASP A 22 4.52 15.90 24.12
CA ASP A 22 4.59 16.49 22.78
C ASP A 22 6.01 16.52 22.22
N THR A 23 7.02 16.84 23.07
CA THR A 23 8.44 16.86 22.68
C THR A 23 8.93 15.45 22.31
N THR A 24 8.56 14.46 23.09
CA THR A 24 8.88 13.05 22.83
C THR A 24 8.21 12.57 21.55
N ARG A 25 6.96 12.97 21.27
CA ARG A 25 6.27 12.64 20.01
C ARG A 25 6.97 13.25 18.80
N GLU A 26 7.45 14.49 18.88
CA GLU A 26 8.23 15.10 17.79
C GLU A 26 9.54 14.35 17.55
N LEU A 27 10.27 13.98 18.60
CA LEU A 27 11.50 13.20 18.53
C LEU A 27 11.27 11.81 17.91
N LEU A 28 10.22 11.11 18.33
CA LEU A 28 9.85 9.81 17.77
C LEU A 28 9.44 9.92 16.29
N THR A 29 8.76 11.01 15.91
CA THR A 29 8.40 11.27 14.53
C THR A 29 9.65 11.53 13.65
N ALA A 30 10.64 12.24 14.17
CA ALA A 30 11.92 12.42 13.50
C ALA A 30 12.67 11.08 13.36
N GLY A 31 12.72 10.27 14.42
CA GLY A 31 13.28 8.92 14.40
C GLY A 31 12.58 7.99 13.41
N GLN A 32 11.25 8.05 13.36
CA GLN A 32 10.46 7.30 12.35
C GLN A 32 10.93 7.61 10.94
N ARG A 33 11.05 8.90 10.58
CA ARG A 33 11.48 9.31 9.23
C ARG A 33 12.89 8.81 8.93
N ALA A 34 13.82 9.00 9.84
CA ALA A 34 15.20 8.54 9.66
C ALA A 34 15.32 7.02 9.50
N LEU A 35 14.52 6.23 10.25
CA LEU A 35 14.48 4.78 10.09
C LEU A 35 13.85 4.36 8.77
N VAL A 36 12.80 5.04 8.31
CA VAL A 36 12.19 4.80 7.00
C VAL A 36 13.21 5.06 5.89
N ASP A 37 13.94 6.18 5.93
CA ASP A 37 14.96 6.50 4.93
C ASP A 37 16.06 5.41 4.89
N ARG A 38 16.48 4.90 6.05
CA ARG A 38 17.44 3.78 6.11
C ARG A 38 16.88 2.47 5.56
N LEU A 39 15.63 2.15 5.87
CA LEU A 39 14.95 0.96 5.34
C LEU A 39 14.70 1.03 3.84
N LEU A 40 14.51 2.23 3.27
CA LEU A 40 14.45 2.42 1.82
C LEU A 40 15.79 2.09 1.15
N ALA A 41 16.92 2.36 1.82
CA ALA A 41 18.25 2.04 1.30
C ALA A 41 18.60 0.55 1.49
N ASP A 42 18.17 -0.06 2.60
CA ASP A 42 18.39 -1.48 2.92
C ASP A 42 17.18 -2.04 3.68
N PRO A 43 16.20 -2.63 2.95
CA PRO A 43 14.90 -3.01 3.51
C PRO A 43 14.91 -4.29 4.36
N LEU A 44 16.00 -5.07 4.34
CA LEU A 44 16.08 -6.37 5.02
C LEU A 44 16.81 -6.31 6.36
N GLN A 45 16.59 -5.24 7.14
CA GLN A 45 17.17 -5.06 8.48
C GLN A 45 16.11 -5.25 9.57
N PRO A 46 15.99 -6.46 10.15
CA PRO A 46 14.92 -6.76 11.11
C PRO A 46 14.98 -5.86 12.36
N GLU A 47 16.17 -5.48 12.82
CA GLU A 47 16.35 -4.62 13.99
C GLU A 47 15.79 -3.21 13.76
N LEU A 48 15.91 -2.66 12.55
CA LEU A 48 15.33 -1.37 12.20
C LEU A 48 13.81 -1.46 12.04
N ILE A 49 13.32 -2.57 11.48
CA ILE A 49 11.88 -2.82 11.34
C ILE A 49 11.25 -2.95 12.73
N ASP A 50 11.87 -3.69 13.66
CA ASP A 50 11.37 -3.82 15.03
C ASP A 50 11.32 -2.46 15.75
N ARG A 51 12.40 -1.65 15.66
CA ARG A 51 12.39 -0.30 16.22
C ARG A 51 11.29 0.57 15.64
N LEU A 52 11.12 0.53 14.33
CA LEU A 52 10.04 1.27 13.68
C LEU A 52 8.66 0.79 14.15
N ALA A 53 8.49 -0.51 14.37
CA ALA A 53 7.29 -1.07 14.94
C ALA A 53 7.03 -0.57 16.38
N ARG A 54 8.07 -0.45 17.21
CA ARG A 54 7.96 0.09 18.57
C ARG A 54 7.64 1.59 18.56
N ILE A 55 8.24 2.37 17.65
CA ILE A 55 7.88 3.79 17.45
C ILE A 55 6.42 3.91 17.03
N ALA A 56 5.97 3.10 16.09
CA ALA A 56 4.59 3.10 15.62
C ALA A 56 3.59 2.82 16.76
N MET A 57 3.94 1.92 17.68
CA MET A 57 3.15 1.65 18.87
C MET A 57 3.10 2.86 19.80
N ALA A 58 4.25 3.49 20.08
CA ALA A 58 4.32 4.66 20.96
C ALA A 58 3.60 5.89 20.39
N LEU A 59 3.56 6.02 19.04
CA LEU A 59 2.82 7.08 18.35
C LEU A 59 1.34 6.73 18.10
N GLU A 60 0.89 5.56 18.54
CA GLU A 60 -0.47 5.05 18.29
C GLU A 60 -0.82 4.97 16.79
N ASN A 61 0.21 4.78 15.94
CA ASN A 61 0.06 4.67 14.49
C ASN A 61 -0.21 3.22 14.08
N ALA A 62 -1.47 2.79 14.16
CA ALA A 62 -1.88 1.43 13.86
C ALA A 62 -1.53 0.98 12.43
N PRO A 63 -1.71 1.79 11.36
CA PRO A 63 -1.31 1.41 10.01
C PRO A 63 0.20 1.14 9.87
N LEU A 64 1.04 1.99 10.46
CA LEU A 64 2.49 1.79 10.43
C LEU A 64 2.89 0.57 11.26
N ARG A 65 2.27 0.38 12.43
CA ARG A 65 2.48 -0.80 13.28
C ARG A 65 2.16 -2.09 12.52
N GLN A 66 1.01 -2.14 11.85
CA GLN A 66 0.61 -3.28 11.01
C GLN A 66 1.62 -3.55 9.89
N ALA A 67 2.04 -2.50 9.16
CA ALA A 67 3.00 -2.64 8.07
C ALA A 67 4.35 -3.18 8.55
N THR A 68 4.87 -2.68 9.68
CA THR A 68 6.15 -3.11 10.24
C THR A 68 6.11 -4.52 10.80
N LEU A 69 5.04 -4.91 11.49
CA LEU A 69 4.87 -6.29 11.95
C LEU A 69 4.75 -7.26 10.77
N GLY A 70 4.00 -6.90 9.73
CA GLY A 70 3.94 -7.67 8.50
C GLY A 70 5.30 -7.82 7.81
N ALA A 71 6.13 -6.77 7.84
CA ALA A 71 7.50 -6.82 7.33
C ALA A 71 8.38 -7.77 8.16
N LEU A 72 8.27 -7.77 9.50
CA LEU A 72 8.99 -8.74 10.36
C LEU A 72 8.63 -10.19 10.01
N VAL A 73 7.35 -10.49 9.81
CA VAL A 73 6.93 -11.81 9.35
C VAL A 73 7.54 -12.16 7.99
N ALA A 74 7.56 -11.20 7.06
CA ALA A 74 8.10 -11.41 5.72
C ALA A 74 9.61 -11.66 5.70
N VAL A 75 10.38 -11.08 6.63
CA VAL A 75 11.83 -11.32 6.76
C VAL A 75 12.16 -12.54 7.62
N GLY A 76 11.16 -13.26 8.13
CA GLY A 76 11.33 -14.50 8.89
C GLY A 76 11.41 -14.33 10.42
N GLU A 77 11.16 -13.12 10.93
CA GLU A 77 11.17 -12.80 12.36
C GLU A 77 9.75 -12.82 12.97
N GLY A 78 8.82 -13.54 12.33
CA GLY A 78 7.45 -13.72 12.84
C GLY A 78 7.42 -14.55 14.12
N THR A 79 6.63 -14.10 15.09
CA THR A 79 6.35 -14.85 16.32
C THR A 79 4.83 -15.00 16.50
N PRO A 80 4.35 -15.98 17.30
CA PRO A 80 2.92 -16.11 17.56
C PRO A 80 2.27 -14.86 18.19
N GLU A 81 3.06 -14.06 18.89
CA GLU A 81 2.61 -12.77 19.46
C GLU A 81 2.39 -11.73 18.35
N ILE A 82 3.32 -11.66 17.39
CA ILE A 82 3.21 -10.78 16.21
C ILE A 82 2.00 -11.19 15.38
N ASP A 83 1.79 -12.48 15.12
CA ASP A 83 0.65 -12.96 14.35
C ASP A 83 -0.69 -12.58 15.00
N ARG A 84 -0.78 -12.75 16.34
CA ARG A 84 -1.98 -12.36 17.09
C ARG A 84 -2.20 -10.85 17.10
N GLU A 85 -1.15 -10.05 17.21
CA GLU A 85 -1.25 -8.59 17.14
C GLU A 85 -1.68 -8.14 15.75
N LEU A 86 -1.17 -8.77 14.69
CA LEU A 86 -1.59 -8.50 13.31
C LEU A 86 -3.08 -8.78 13.09
N GLU A 87 -3.61 -9.89 13.63
CA GLU A 87 -5.05 -10.17 13.56
C GLU A 87 -5.88 -9.05 14.19
N ILE A 88 -5.47 -8.56 15.37
CA ILE A 88 -6.16 -7.45 16.06
C ILE A 88 -6.04 -6.14 15.27
N LEU A 89 -4.88 -5.87 14.69
CA LEU A 89 -4.66 -4.66 13.91
C LEU A 89 -5.41 -4.72 12.57
N ASP A 90 -5.51 -5.89 11.96
CA ASP A 90 -6.30 -6.09 10.75
C ASP A 90 -7.77 -5.72 10.96
N GLU A 91 -8.36 -6.11 12.10
CA GLU A 91 -9.72 -5.70 12.43
C GLU A 91 -9.86 -4.19 12.61
N ARG A 92 -8.85 -3.52 13.18
CA ARG A 92 -8.86 -2.06 13.40
C ARG A 92 -8.59 -1.25 12.14
N VAL A 93 -7.67 -1.72 11.29
CA VAL A 93 -7.27 -1.03 10.04
C VAL A 93 -8.20 -1.40 8.88
N ALA A 94 -9.00 -2.45 9.02
CA ALA A 94 -9.98 -2.88 8.02
C ALA A 94 -11.12 -1.87 7.77
N HIS A 95 -11.18 -0.78 8.53
CA HIS A 95 -12.05 0.34 8.18
C HIS A 95 -11.57 0.95 6.86
N LEU A 96 -12.38 0.73 5.84
CA LEU A 96 -12.13 1.26 4.51
C LEU A 96 -12.02 2.79 4.60
N PRO A 97 -11.13 3.41 3.84
CA PRO A 97 -11.00 4.85 3.86
C PRO A 97 -12.31 5.50 3.43
N GLU A 98 -12.92 6.26 4.32
CA GLU A 98 -14.17 7.02 4.04
C GLU A 98 -13.87 8.33 3.32
N ILE A 99 -12.60 8.76 3.32
CA ILE A 99 -12.16 10.06 2.80
C ILE A 99 -11.30 9.84 1.55
N ALA A 100 -11.70 10.49 0.45
CA ALA A 100 -10.87 10.53 -0.75
C ALA A 100 -9.57 11.32 -0.48
N ILE A 101 -8.46 10.80 -0.95
CA ILE A 101 -7.17 11.50 -0.92
C ILE A 101 -7.31 12.76 -1.79
N ASP A 102 -7.02 13.92 -1.20
CA ASP A 102 -7.02 15.18 -1.93
C ASP A 102 -6.05 15.08 -3.13
N GLN A 103 -6.49 15.62 -4.26
CA GLN A 103 -5.67 15.64 -5.46
C GLN A 103 -4.36 16.44 -5.25
N ALA A 104 -4.36 17.41 -4.36
CA ALA A 104 -3.19 18.17 -3.98
C ALA A 104 -2.16 17.35 -3.19
N ALA A 105 -2.61 16.32 -2.45
CA ALA A 105 -1.74 15.43 -1.68
C ALA A 105 -1.15 14.27 -2.51
N LEU A 106 -1.67 14.02 -3.71
CA LEU A 106 -1.18 12.92 -4.55
C LEU A 106 0.31 13.00 -4.91
N PRO A 107 0.90 14.18 -5.20
CA PRO A 107 2.34 14.27 -5.44
C PRO A 107 3.18 13.79 -4.26
N GLU A 108 2.68 13.94 -3.02
CA GLU A 108 3.38 13.49 -1.81
C GLU A 108 3.45 11.95 -1.70
N LEU A 109 2.56 11.24 -2.42
CA LEU A 109 2.54 9.78 -2.50
C LEU A 109 3.37 9.23 -3.65
N CYS A 110 3.98 10.08 -4.45
CA CYS A 110 4.77 9.72 -5.61
C CYS A 110 6.26 9.89 -5.33
N ASP A 111 7.09 9.10 -6.01
CA ASP A 111 8.51 9.40 -6.05
C ASP A 111 8.71 10.81 -6.65
N PRO A 112 9.58 11.68 -6.07
CA PRO A 112 9.86 13.01 -6.61
C PRO A 112 10.26 13.00 -8.09
N ASP A 113 10.97 11.98 -8.54
CA ASP A 113 11.38 11.82 -9.94
C ASP A 113 10.18 11.55 -10.87
N ASP A 114 9.10 10.94 -10.34
CA ASP A 114 7.86 10.67 -11.09
C ASP A 114 6.96 11.91 -11.23
N VAL A 115 7.14 12.94 -10.41
CA VAL A 115 6.30 14.16 -10.41
C VAL A 115 6.89 15.26 -11.31
N GLY A 116 8.10 15.02 -11.86
CA GLY A 116 8.77 15.95 -12.74
C GLY A 116 8.17 16.02 -14.16
N PRO A 117 8.66 16.94 -15.01
CA PRO A 117 8.15 17.14 -16.38
C PRO A 117 8.16 15.86 -17.23
N VAL A 118 9.10 14.97 -17.00
CA VAL A 118 9.17 13.65 -17.68
C VAL A 118 8.01 12.76 -17.26
N GLY A 119 7.69 12.72 -15.96
CA GLY A 119 6.55 12.00 -15.42
C GLY A 119 5.22 12.51 -15.98
N GLU A 120 5.06 13.84 -16.11
CA GLU A 120 3.87 14.44 -16.73
C GLU A 120 3.70 14.04 -18.20
N VAL A 121 4.79 14.08 -18.99
CA VAL A 121 4.77 13.66 -20.39
C VAL A 121 4.45 12.16 -20.50
N LEU A 122 5.04 11.33 -19.66
CA LEU A 122 4.74 9.89 -19.62
C LEU A 122 3.29 9.64 -19.22
N ALA A 123 2.74 10.34 -18.23
CA ALA A 123 1.34 10.24 -17.84
C ALA A 123 0.38 10.63 -18.97
N LEU A 124 0.71 11.65 -19.76
CA LEU A 124 -0.06 12.04 -20.93
C LEU A 124 0.01 10.99 -22.08
N ALA A 125 1.17 10.38 -22.27
CA ALA A 125 1.38 9.35 -23.31
C ALA A 125 0.90 7.96 -22.89
N ALA A 126 0.79 7.71 -21.59
CA ALA A 126 0.50 6.41 -20.99
C ALA A 126 -0.74 5.71 -21.59
N PRO A 127 -1.90 6.36 -21.83
CA PRO A 127 -3.04 5.70 -22.47
C PRO A 127 -2.72 5.14 -23.85
N CYS A 128 -1.99 5.89 -24.68
CA CYS A 128 -1.60 5.45 -26.03
C CYS A 128 -0.57 4.31 -25.97
N ILE A 129 0.38 4.40 -25.06
CA ILE A 129 1.39 3.35 -24.85
C ILE A 129 0.72 2.08 -24.33
N ALA A 130 -0.20 2.20 -23.37
CA ALA A 130 -0.95 1.08 -22.84
C ALA A 130 -1.80 0.37 -23.89
N GLU A 131 -2.44 1.13 -24.78
CA GLU A 131 -3.20 0.56 -25.90
C GLU A 131 -2.29 -0.19 -26.88
N ALA A 132 -1.10 0.32 -27.14
CA ALA A 132 -0.16 -0.25 -28.11
C ALA A 132 0.67 -1.40 -27.57
N LEU A 133 1.13 -1.32 -26.32
CA LEU A 133 2.15 -2.19 -25.73
C LEU A 133 1.73 -2.82 -24.39
N GLY A 134 0.63 -2.32 -23.80
CA GLY A 134 0.17 -2.81 -22.49
C GLY A 134 -0.38 -4.24 -22.52
N PRO A 135 -0.39 -4.91 -21.38
CA PRO A 135 -0.94 -6.25 -21.26
C PRO A 135 -2.44 -6.23 -21.58
N SER A 136 -2.88 -7.13 -22.45
CA SER A 136 -4.31 -7.34 -22.69
C SER A 136 -4.89 -8.31 -21.64
N LEU A 137 -6.18 -8.18 -21.34
CA LEU A 137 -6.88 -9.14 -20.46
C LEU A 137 -6.69 -10.58 -20.92
N SER A 138 -6.76 -10.83 -22.23
CA SER A 138 -6.54 -12.16 -22.80
C SER A 138 -5.09 -12.62 -22.65
N GLY A 139 -4.10 -11.73 -22.76
CA GLY A 139 -2.69 -12.02 -22.52
C GLY A 139 -2.42 -12.40 -21.05
N LEU A 140 -3.17 -11.84 -20.14
CA LEU A 140 -3.15 -12.19 -18.71
C LEU A 140 -4.02 -13.42 -18.36
N GLY A 141 -4.59 -14.09 -19.36
CA GLY A 141 -5.43 -15.28 -19.15
C GLY A 141 -6.85 -14.97 -18.66
N ALA A 142 -7.27 -13.72 -18.73
CA ALA A 142 -8.61 -13.32 -18.32
C ALA A 142 -9.58 -13.25 -19.51
N ASN A 143 -10.86 -13.50 -19.25
CA ASN A 143 -11.93 -13.43 -20.24
C ASN A 143 -13.14 -12.65 -19.72
N ARG A 144 -14.05 -12.25 -20.64
CA ARG A 144 -15.20 -11.40 -20.31
C ARG A 144 -16.16 -12.02 -19.29
N LYS A 145 -16.20 -13.34 -19.14
CA LYS A 145 -17.08 -14.03 -18.17
C LYS A 145 -16.58 -13.87 -16.73
N GLN A 146 -15.34 -13.50 -16.55
CA GLN A 146 -14.71 -13.28 -15.24
C GLN A 146 -14.89 -11.85 -14.72
N ARG A 147 -15.59 -10.99 -15.49
CA ARG A 147 -15.94 -9.65 -15.03
C ARG A 147 -16.94 -9.74 -13.88
N VAL A 148 -16.61 -9.05 -12.79
CA VAL A 148 -17.47 -8.94 -11.62
C VAL A 148 -18.54 -7.89 -11.86
N ASP A 149 -19.81 -8.26 -11.73
CA ASP A 149 -20.91 -7.30 -11.80
C ASP A 149 -20.80 -6.31 -10.63
N PRO A 150 -20.74 -5.00 -10.87
CA PRO A 150 -20.72 -3.98 -9.81
C PRO A 150 -21.90 -4.09 -8.83
N ARG A 151 -23.02 -4.66 -9.26
CA ARG A 151 -24.25 -4.79 -8.47
C ARG A 151 -24.34 -6.11 -7.69
N ALA A 152 -23.39 -7.03 -7.88
CA ALA A 152 -23.42 -8.34 -7.23
C ALA A 152 -23.21 -8.31 -5.73
N GLY A 153 -22.80 -7.16 -5.15
CA GLY A 153 -22.61 -7.00 -3.70
C GLY A 153 -21.47 -7.86 -3.13
N LEU A 154 -20.54 -8.32 -3.98
CA LEU A 154 -19.43 -9.15 -3.55
C LEU A 154 -18.49 -8.35 -2.63
N PRO A 155 -18.09 -8.90 -1.45
CA PRO A 155 -17.22 -8.23 -0.49
C PRO A 155 -15.94 -7.69 -1.14
N LEU A 156 -15.26 -8.51 -1.96
CA LEU A 156 -14.07 -8.09 -2.71
C LEU A 156 -14.36 -6.85 -3.58
N ARG A 157 -15.48 -6.82 -4.31
CA ARG A 157 -15.83 -5.69 -5.16
C ARG A 157 -16.06 -4.42 -4.34
N ASN A 158 -16.72 -4.55 -3.19
CA ASN A 158 -17.01 -3.41 -2.31
C ASN A 158 -15.70 -2.86 -1.70
N GLU A 159 -14.81 -3.73 -1.26
CA GLU A 159 -13.50 -3.34 -0.74
C GLU A 159 -12.64 -2.64 -1.80
N VAL A 160 -12.53 -3.21 -2.99
CA VAL A 160 -11.79 -2.60 -4.11
C VAL A 160 -12.44 -1.28 -4.55
N ALA A 161 -13.78 -1.18 -4.53
CA ALA A 161 -14.47 0.06 -4.87
C ALA A 161 -14.22 1.17 -3.85
N ALA A 162 -14.13 0.84 -2.56
CA ALA A 162 -13.79 1.81 -1.53
C ALA A 162 -12.36 2.35 -1.70
N TRP A 163 -11.39 1.48 -1.98
CA TRP A 163 -10.02 1.90 -2.32
C TRP A 163 -9.96 2.76 -3.58
N ALA A 164 -10.68 2.37 -4.64
CA ALA A 164 -10.76 3.15 -5.87
C ALA A 164 -11.36 4.54 -5.61
N GLY A 165 -12.42 4.62 -4.81
CA GLY A 165 -13.04 5.88 -4.40
C GLY A 165 -12.09 6.76 -3.59
N ALA A 166 -11.39 6.20 -2.62
CA ALA A 166 -10.40 6.92 -1.81
C ALA A 166 -9.26 7.49 -2.64
N LEU A 167 -8.78 6.72 -3.63
CA LEU A 167 -7.77 7.16 -4.58
C LEU A 167 -8.33 8.08 -5.69
N GLY A 168 -9.65 8.35 -5.70
CA GLY A 168 -10.31 9.18 -6.71
C GLY A 168 -10.29 8.58 -8.11
N LEU A 169 -10.14 7.27 -8.23
CA LEU A 169 -10.38 6.55 -9.48
C LEU A 169 -11.90 6.43 -9.66
N GLY A 170 -12.41 6.92 -10.79
CA GLY A 170 -13.83 6.88 -11.12
C GLY A 170 -14.33 5.45 -11.43
N GLU A 171 -15.09 5.31 -12.51
CA GLU A 171 -15.58 4.00 -12.93
C GLU A 171 -14.43 3.09 -13.37
N PHE A 172 -14.44 1.86 -12.89
CA PHE A 172 -13.49 0.83 -13.26
C PHE A 172 -14.16 -0.54 -13.38
N ASP A 173 -13.52 -1.45 -14.11
CA ASP A 173 -13.94 -2.84 -14.22
C ASP A 173 -13.07 -3.72 -13.30
N LEU A 174 -13.69 -4.70 -12.64
CA LEU A 174 -13.01 -5.72 -11.84
C LEU A 174 -13.20 -7.07 -12.52
N PHE A 175 -12.10 -7.80 -12.67
CA PHE A 175 -12.08 -9.19 -13.13
C PHE A 175 -11.48 -10.08 -12.05
N VAL A 176 -12.04 -11.29 -11.87
CA VAL A 176 -11.47 -12.32 -10.99
C VAL A 176 -11.10 -13.51 -11.84
N GLY A 177 -9.80 -13.77 -11.98
CA GLY A 177 -9.26 -14.81 -12.85
C GLY A 177 -7.83 -14.52 -13.27
N GLY A 178 -7.44 -15.00 -14.44
CA GLY A 178 -6.09 -14.81 -14.96
C GLY A 178 -5.19 -16.02 -14.74
N ALA A 179 -3.98 -15.94 -15.32
CA ALA A 179 -2.99 -17.01 -15.24
C ALA A 179 -2.22 -17.02 -13.90
N ASP A 180 -2.07 -15.85 -13.28
CA ASP A 180 -1.50 -15.74 -11.92
C ASP A 180 -2.62 -15.82 -10.89
N GLU A 181 -2.61 -16.91 -10.12
CA GLU A 181 -3.68 -17.20 -9.16
C GLU A 181 -3.72 -16.23 -7.97
N ALA A 182 -2.61 -15.60 -7.62
CA ALA A 182 -2.48 -14.65 -6.50
C ALA A 182 -2.14 -13.22 -6.94
N GLY A 183 -1.99 -12.98 -8.24
CA GLY A 183 -1.59 -11.69 -8.80
C GLY A 183 -2.69 -10.64 -8.74
N VAL A 184 -2.27 -9.38 -8.78
CA VAL A 184 -3.14 -8.22 -8.95
C VAL A 184 -2.52 -7.36 -10.03
N PHE A 185 -3.28 -7.02 -11.07
CA PHE A 185 -2.78 -6.32 -12.25
C PHE A 185 -3.74 -5.19 -12.65
N GLY A 186 -3.19 -3.99 -12.81
CA GLY A 186 -3.86 -2.89 -13.47
C GLY A 186 -3.74 -3.02 -14.99
N VAL A 187 -4.85 -2.94 -15.70
CA VAL A 187 -4.89 -2.98 -17.15
C VAL A 187 -5.49 -1.67 -17.65
N ALA A 188 -4.69 -0.89 -18.37
CA ALA A 188 -5.18 0.29 -19.07
C ALA A 188 -5.99 -0.16 -20.28
N ALA A 189 -7.29 0.11 -20.26
CA ALA A 189 -8.23 -0.17 -21.30
C ALA A 189 -9.15 1.04 -21.48
N GLU A 190 -10.11 0.98 -22.38
CA GLU A 190 -11.13 2.04 -22.55
C GLU A 190 -11.74 2.45 -21.19
N ARG A 191 -11.92 1.48 -20.30
CA ARG A 191 -12.25 1.69 -18.89
C ARG A 191 -11.14 1.09 -18.03
N PRO A 192 -10.60 1.83 -17.02
CA PRO A 192 -9.61 1.28 -16.13
C PRO A 192 -10.05 -0.08 -15.59
N THR A 193 -9.18 -1.05 -15.63
CA THR A 193 -9.53 -2.43 -15.28
C THR A 193 -8.54 -2.99 -14.28
N LEU A 194 -9.05 -3.61 -13.21
CA LEU A 194 -8.26 -4.36 -12.25
C LEU A 194 -8.55 -5.85 -12.44
N LEU A 195 -7.49 -6.64 -12.65
CA LEU A 195 -7.54 -8.10 -12.68
C LEU A 195 -6.96 -8.64 -11.38
N VAL A 196 -7.71 -9.50 -10.71
CA VAL A 196 -7.33 -10.12 -9.44
C VAL A 196 -7.36 -11.63 -9.60
N GLY A 197 -6.30 -12.29 -9.17
CA GLY A 197 -6.19 -13.75 -9.25
C GLY A 197 -7.26 -14.48 -8.44
N PRO A 198 -7.65 -15.71 -8.83
CA PRO A 198 -8.76 -16.43 -8.20
C PRO A 198 -8.49 -16.88 -6.76
N ARG A 199 -7.24 -16.86 -6.31
CA ARG A 199 -6.88 -17.12 -4.90
C ARG A 199 -7.00 -15.89 -4.01
N VAL A 200 -7.12 -14.69 -4.58
CA VAL A 200 -7.38 -13.47 -3.83
C VAL A 200 -8.85 -13.47 -3.43
N THR A 201 -9.11 -13.97 -2.25
CA THR A 201 -10.45 -14.29 -1.75
C THR A 201 -11.18 -13.08 -1.15
N MET A 202 -12.37 -13.32 -0.63
CA MET A 202 -13.40 -12.34 -0.26
C MET A 202 -12.98 -11.19 0.64
N LEU A 203 -11.96 -11.37 1.48
CA LEU A 203 -11.33 -10.30 2.25
C LEU A 203 -9.88 -10.23 1.82
N LEU A 204 -9.45 -9.05 1.39
CA LEU A 204 -8.07 -8.84 0.99
C LEU A 204 -7.15 -8.96 2.19
N SER A 205 -6.12 -9.80 2.11
CA SER A 205 -5.03 -9.76 3.09
C SER A 205 -4.31 -8.40 3.02
N PRO A 206 -3.58 -7.99 4.06
CA PRO A 206 -2.81 -6.74 4.04
C PRO A 206 -1.92 -6.61 2.82
N ALA A 207 -1.24 -7.69 2.42
CA ALA A 207 -0.41 -7.72 1.21
C ALA A 207 -1.23 -7.49 -0.06
N HIS A 208 -2.39 -8.12 -0.19
CA HIS A 208 -3.26 -7.91 -1.35
C HIS A 208 -3.89 -6.52 -1.34
N ARG A 209 -4.20 -5.92 -0.18
CA ARG A 209 -4.65 -4.52 -0.09
C ARG A 209 -3.60 -3.57 -0.63
N GLN A 210 -2.34 -3.77 -0.26
CA GLN A 210 -1.23 -2.96 -0.78
C GLN A 210 -1.08 -3.09 -2.29
N LEU A 211 -1.15 -4.32 -2.83
CA LEU A 211 -1.10 -4.56 -4.27
C LEU A 211 -2.28 -3.89 -4.99
N VAL A 212 -3.50 -4.05 -4.48
CA VAL A 212 -4.70 -3.42 -5.04
C VAL A 212 -4.57 -1.90 -5.02
N ALA A 213 -4.15 -1.30 -3.90
CA ALA A 213 -3.97 0.15 -3.78
C ALA A 213 -2.91 0.66 -4.77
N ARG A 214 -1.78 -0.04 -4.91
CA ARG A 214 -0.72 0.28 -5.86
C ARG A 214 -1.24 0.26 -7.30
N GLU A 215 -1.92 -0.81 -7.70
CA GLU A 215 -2.42 -0.95 -9.06
C GLU A 215 -3.55 0.07 -9.38
N LEU A 216 -4.44 0.33 -8.43
CA LEU A 216 -5.47 1.37 -8.57
C LEU A 216 -4.85 2.76 -8.69
N PHE A 217 -3.79 3.03 -7.94
CA PHE A 217 -3.05 4.29 -8.02
C PHE A 217 -2.35 4.45 -9.37
N ALA A 218 -1.70 3.37 -9.86
CA ALA A 218 -1.08 3.34 -11.19
C ALA A 218 -2.13 3.55 -12.30
N LEU A 219 -3.30 2.89 -12.21
CA LEU A 219 -4.43 3.10 -13.13
C LEU A 219 -4.91 4.55 -13.15
N ARG A 220 -5.02 5.19 -11.97
CA ARG A 220 -5.40 6.60 -11.88
C ARG A 220 -4.39 7.51 -12.58
N ARG A 221 -3.10 7.24 -12.42
CA ARG A 221 -2.02 8.01 -13.05
C ARG A 221 -1.82 7.66 -14.53
N GLY A 222 -2.44 6.60 -15.02
CA GLY A 222 -2.24 6.10 -16.37
C GLY A 222 -0.87 5.43 -16.59
N VAL A 223 -0.18 5.01 -15.53
CA VAL A 223 1.18 4.41 -15.56
C VAL A 223 1.20 2.89 -15.35
N THR A 224 0.22 2.17 -15.84
CA THR A 224 0.12 0.69 -15.71
C THR A 224 1.01 -0.08 -16.68
N ILE A 225 2.09 0.49 -17.15
CA ILE A 225 2.83 -0.03 -18.31
C ILE A 225 4.17 -0.68 -17.92
N LEU A 226 4.56 -0.58 -16.69
CA LEU A 226 5.89 -1.01 -16.23
C LEU A 226 5.84 -2.26 -15.38
#